data_b01f9ac3011b8dce4e48efb3d74c2d88
#
_entry.id   b01f9ac3011b8dce4e48efb3d74c2d88
#
_cell.length_a   1.000
_cell.length_b   1.000
_cell.length_c   1.000
_cell.angle_alpha   90.00
_cell.angle_beta   90.00
_cell.angle_gamma   90.00
#
_symmetry.space_group_name_H-M   'P 1'
#
loop_
_entity.id
_entity.type
_entity.pdbx_description
1 polymer ?
#
loop_
_entity_poly.entity_id
_entity_poly.type
_entity_poly.pdbx_seq_one_letter_code
_entity_poly.pdbx_strand_id
1 'polypeptide(L)'
;MKFTRNAGAEAPADRSLQLRRDRAAAPVLRTLFPALAQLQVELLFEAPTGVIPVPQRHLLHPPARAYFVFPCPYADCDGQFDMTAAVTAALQTPALRTEGQLQCAGLRAGGAAAKRPCRLHLHYTVIGTPAPAP
;
A
#
# COMPACT_ATOMS: atom_id res chain seq x y z
N MET A 1 3.29 -4.18 -34.23
CA MET A 1 3.35 -4.67 -33.28
C MET A 1 2.79 -4.18 -32.29
N LYS A 2 2.53 -4.85 -31.57
CA LYS A 2 2.14 -4.43 -30.54
C LYS A 2 3.06 -3.72 -29.94
N PHE A 3 2.78 -2.72 -29.71
CA PHE A 3 3.59 -2.06 -29.08
C PHE A 3 3.82 -2.63 -27.91
N THR A 4 4.87 -2.61 -27.55
CA THR A 4 5.18 -3.09 -26.38
C THR A 4 4.88 -2.19 -25.36
N ARG A 5 4.22 -2.62 -24.40
CA ARG A 5 3.99 -1.88 -23.30
C ARG A 5 5.22 -1.68 -22.64
N ASN A 6 5.51 -0.51 -22.29
CA ASN A 6 6.66 -0.24 -21.56
C ASN A 6 6.66 -0.83 -20.26
N ALA A 7 7.74 -1.33 -19.83
CA ALA A 7 7.89 -1.80 -18.48
C ALA A 7 7.65 -0.63 -17.55
N GLY A 8 6.90 -0.78 -16.57
CA GLY A 8 6.62 0.25 -15.63
C GLY A 8 5.64 1.28 -16.12
N ALA A 9 5.16 1.14 -17.33
CA ALA A 9 4.23 2.11 -17.87
C ALA A 9 2.91 1.45 -18.14
N GLU A 10 2.49 0.59 -17.25
CA GLU A 10 1.20 -0.05 -17.40
C GLU A 10 0.07 0.95 -17.26
N ALA A 11 -0.98 0.73 -17.98
CA ALA A 11 -2.16 1.55 -17.81
C ALA A 11 -2.71 1.38 -16.39
N PRO A 12 -3.30 2.42 -15.82
CA PRO A 12 -3.86 2.30 -14.47
C PRO A 12 -4.81 1.14 -14.30
N ALA A 13 -5.61 0.82 -15.31
CA ALA A 13 -6.53 -0.31 -15.24
C ALA A 13 -5.78 -1.63 -15.13
N ASP A 14 -4.68 -1.79 -15.88
CA ASP A 14 -3.88 -3.00 -15.82
C ASP A 14 -3.20 -3.15 -14.46
N ARG A 15 -2.71 -2.05 -13.92
CA ARG A 15 -2.09 -2.07 -12.59
C ARG A 15 -3.09 -2.46 -11.52
N SER A 16 -4.30 -1.90 -11.58
CA SER A 16 -5.35 -2.24 -10.63
C SER A 16 -5.74 -3.70 -10.72
N LEU A 17 -5.81 -4.23 -11.93
CA LEU A 17 -6.13 -5.64 -12.12
C LEU A 17 -5.05 -6.53 -11.55
N GLN A 18 -3.78 -6.18 -11.76
CA GLN A 18 -2.68 -6.96 -11.22
C GLN A 18 -2.70 -6.96 -9.69
N LEU A 19 -2.93 -5.79 -9.08
CA LEU A 19 -3.03 -5.72 -7.64
C LEU A 19 -4.16 -6.59 -7.10
N ARG A 20 -5.29 -6.63 -7.80
CA ARG A 20 -6.40 -7.48 -7.36
C ARG A 20 -6.07 -8.96 -7.49
N ARG A 21 -5.37 -9.34 -8.54
CA ARG A 21 -4.93 -10.73 -8.71
C ARG A 21 -3.95 -11.13 -7.63
N ASP A 22 -2.99 -10.26 -7.34
CA ASP A 22 -2.00 -10.54 -6.32
C ASP A 22 -2.66 -10.65 -4.95
N ARG A 23 -3.64 -9.79 -4.67
CA ARG A 23 -4.38 -9.87 -3.41
C ARG A 23 -5.15 -11.18 -3.32
N ALA A 24 -5.80 -11.58 -4.41
CA ALA A 24 -6.57 -12.81 -4.39
C ALA A 24 -5.71 -14.04 -4.20
N ALA A 25 -4.43 -13.97 -4.59
CA ALA A 25 -3.50 -15.08 -4.43
C ALA A 25 -2.82 -15.09 -3.06
N ALA A 26 -2.97 -14.02 -2.29
CA ALA A 26 -2.33 -13.94 -0.99
C ALA A 26 -3.07 -14.81 0.03
N PRO A 27 -2.39 -15.26 1.08
CA PRO A 27 -3.07 -16.02 2.13
C PRO A 27 -4.03 -15.12 2.90
N VAL A 28 -4.98 -15.74 3.57
CA VAL A 28 -5.92 -15.02 4.42
C VAL A 28 -5.18 -14.53 5.65
N LEU A 29 -5.56 -13.35 6.14
CA LEU A 29 -4.92 -12.74 7.29
C LEU A 29 -4.88 -13.68 8.50
N ARG A 30 -6.00 -14.39 8.73
CA ARG A 30 -6.08 -15.34 9.83
C ARG A 30 -5.00 -16.42 9.78
N THR A 31 -4.62 -16.83 8.59
CA THR A 31 -3.62 -17.88 8.42
C THR A 31 -2.25 -17.41 8.89
N LEU A 32 -1.90 -16.16 8.59
CA LEU A 32 -0.58 -15.63 8.95
C LEU A 32 -0.55 -15.08 10.38
N PHE A 33 -1.66 -14.53 10.85
CA PHE A 33 -1.72 -13.84 12.13
C PHE A 33 -2.98 -14.28 12.89
N PRO A 34 -3.00 -15.52 13.39
CA PRO A 34 -4.22 -16.06 13.98
C PRO A 34 -4.67 -15.36 15.26
N ALA A 35 -3.76 -14.66 15.94
CA ALA A 35 -4.11 -13.97 17.18
C ALA A 35 -4.63 -12.56 16.95
N LEU A 36 -4.81 -12.17 15.71
CA LEU A 36 -5.18 -10.79 15.39
C LEU A 36 -6.68 -10.70 15.12
N ALA A 37 -7.36 -9.75 15.75
CA ALA A 37 -8.76 -9.50 15.49
C ALA A 37 -8.96 -8.48 14.39
N GLN A 38 -8.03 -7.51 14.27
CA GLN A 38 -8.15 -6.46 13.28
C GLN A 38 -6.79 -5.84 13.02
N LEU A 39 -6.57 -5.45 11.79
CA LEU A 39 -5.39 -4.70 11.39
C LEU A 39 -5.84 -3.40 10.75
N GLN A 40 -5.31 -2.28 11.22
CA GLN A 40 -5.59 -0.99 10.64
C GLN A 40 -4.32 -0.42 10.03
N VAL A 41 -4.40 -0.01 8.78
CA VAL A 41 -3.29 0.64 8.08
C VAL A 41 -3.77 2.02 7.68
N GLU A 42 -3.14 3.04 8.25
CA GLU A 42 -3.46 4.43 7.92
C GLU A 42 -2.38 5.01 7.05
N LEU A 43 -2.76 5.63 5.96
CA LEU A 43 -1.84 6.23 5.00
C LEU A 43 -2.18 7.71 4.85
N LEU A 44 -1.21 8.57 5.16
CA LEU A 44 -1.36 10.00 4.97
C LEU A 44 -0.32 10.44 3.96
N PHE A 45 -0.77 11.01 2.86
CA PHE A 45 0.12 11.41 1.78
C PHE A 45 0.39 12.90 1.81
N GLU A 46 1.62 13.26 1.51
CA GLU A 46 2.04 14.65 1.48
C GLU A 46 2.81 14.90 0.19
N ALA A 47 2.29 15.80 -0.62
CA ALA A 47 2.95 16.17 -1.87
C ALA A 47 4.03 17.20 -1.61
N PRO A 48 5.06 17.29 -2.46
CA PRO A 48 6.08 18.32 -2.31
C PRO A 48 5.54 19.73 -2.29
N THR A 49 4.42 19.95 -2.98
CA THR A 49 3.82 21.27 -3.08
C THR A 49 2.76 21.55 -2.04
N GLY A 50 2.51 20.61 -1.15
CA GLY A 50 1.53 20.78 -0.11
C GLY A 50 0.94 19.48 0.36
N VAL A 51 0.19 19.56 1.44
CA VAL A 51 -0.40 18.39 2.05
C VAL A 51 -1.62 17.94 1.29
N ILE A 52 -1.73 16.64 1.12
CA ILE A 52 -2.96 16.04 0.65
C ILE A 52 -3.72 15.64 1.90
N PRO A 53 -4.78 16.35 2.25
CA PRO A 53 -5.33 16.23 3.58
C PRO A 53 -6.21 15.01 3.83
N VAL A 54 -6.47 14.19 2.83
CA VAL A 54 -7.41 13.09 3.01
C VAL A 54 -6.63 11.83 3.31
N PRO A 55 -6.61 11.37 4.56
CA PRO A 55 -5.96 10.11 4.88
C PRO A 55 -6.76 8.92 4.36
N GLN A 56 -6.08 7.84 4.06
CA GLN A 56 -6.73 6.59 3.74
C GLN A 56 -6.63 5.69 4.95
N ARG A 57 -7.72 5.03 5.29
CA ARG A 57 -7.73 4.08 6.39
C ARG A 57 -8.23 2.75 5.87
N HIS A 58 -7.40 1.74 6.02
CA HIS A 58 -7.73 0.40 5.58
C HIS A 58 -7.89 -0.49 6.79
N LEU A 59 -9.07 -1.08 6.96
CA LEU A 59 -9.34 -2.00 8.06
C LEU A 59 -9.43 -3.40 7.49
N LEU A 60 -8.60 -4.29 8.03
CA LEU A 60 -8.59 -5.67 7.60
C LEU A 60 -8.99 -6.56 8.77
N HIS A 61 -9.91 -7.44 8.52
CA HIS A 61 -10.36 -8.42 9.50
C HIS A 61 -9.86 -9.81 9.09
N PRO A 62 -9.89 -10.79 9.99
CA PRO A 62 -9.26 -12.08 9.72
C PRO A 62 -9.59 -12.76 8.38
N PRO A 63 -10.81 -12.64 7.83
CA PRO A 63 -11.07 -13.27 6.53
C PRO A 63 -10.44 -12.54 5.35
N ALA A 64 -9.96 -11.31 5.55
CA ALA A 64 -9.36 -10.55 4.45
C ALA A 64 -8.02 -11.16 4.07
N ARG A 65 -7.58 -10.86 2.86
CA ARG A 65 -6.27 -11.32 2.39
C ARG A 65 -5.15 -10.53 3.06
N ALA A 66 -4.08 -11.22 3.38
CA ALA A 66 -2.90 -10.60 3.96
C ALA A 66 -2.06 -9.99 2.83
N TYR A 67 -2.56 -8.92 2.27
CA TYR A 67 -1.92 -8.24 1.14
C TYR A 67 -1.90 -6.74 1.45
N PHE A 68 -0.70 -6.19 1.54
CA PHE A 68 -0.52 -4.84 2.08
C PHE A 68 0.19 -3.92 1.09
N VAL A 69 -0.10 -4.08 -0.18
CA VAL A 69 0.46 -3.24 -1.23
C VAL A 69 -0.63 -2.29 -1.70
N PHE A 70 -0.33 -0.99 -1.65
CA PHE A 70 -1.29 0.05 -2.00
C PHE A 70 -0.72 0.89 -3.14
N PRO A 71 -1.51 1.16 -4.17
CA PRO A 71 -1.01 1.98 -5.28
C PRO A 71 -0.83 3.42 -4.85
N CYS A 72 0.09 4.11 -5.52
CA CYS A 72 0.22 5.54 -5.35
C CYS A 72 -1.11 6.21 -5.70
N PRO A 73 -1.58 7.18 -4.92
CA PRO A 73 -2.87 7.81 -5.19
C PRO A 73 -2.90 8.67 -6.46
N TYR A 74 -1.75 9.03 -7.00
CA TYR A 74 -1.74 9.75 -8.27
C TYR A 74 -2.08 8.78 -9.40
N ALA A 75 -3.10 9.13 -10.19
CA ALA A 75 -3.54 8.25 -11.27
C ALA A 75 -2.48 8.05 -12.35
N ASP A 76 -1.59 9.02 -12.53
CA ASP A 76 -0.55 8.96 -13.55
C ASP A 76 0.77 8.40 -13.03
N CYS A 77 0.80 7.87 -11.82
CA CYS A 77 2.00 7.30 -11.24
C CYS A 77 1.94 5.78 -11.29
N ASP A 78 3.06 5.16 -11.63
CA ASP A 78 3.14 3.71 -11.66
C ASP A 78 3.66 3.11 -10.35
N GLY A 79 3.82 3.92 -9.32
CA GLY A 79 4.38 3.46 -8.06
C GLY A 79 3.36 2.81 -7.15
N GLN A 80 3.88 2.14 -6.14
CA GLN A 80 3.06 1.53 -5.12
C GLN A 80 3.84 1.47 -3.83
N PHE A 81 3.13 1.34 -2.73
CA PHE A 81 3.73 1.24 -1.41
C PHE A 81 3.48 -0.15 -0.86
N ASP A 82 4.55 -0.89 -0.61
CA ASP A 82 4.45 -2.23 -0.03
C ASP A 82 4.64 -2.10 1.47
N MET A 83 3.56 -2.29 2.21
CA MET A 83 3.55 -2.14 3.66
C MET A 83 3.83 -3.44 4.40
N THR A 84 4.24 -4.50 3.70
CA THR A 84 4.44 -5.80 4.32
C THR A 84 5.45 -5.75 5.47
N ALA A 85 6.57 -5.08 5.26
CA ALA A 85 7.59 -4.97 6.31
C ALA A 85 7.07 -4.18 7.50
N ALA A 86 6.31 -3.11 7.26
CA ALA A 86 5.75 -2.30 8.32
C ALA A 86 4.72 -3.09 9.14
N VAL A 87 3.87 -3.85 8.46
CA VAL A 87 2.89 -4.68 9.15
C VAL A 87 3.59 -5.73 10.00
N THR A 88 4.57 -6.41 9.43
CA THR A 88 5.33 -7.43 10.15
C THR A 88 6.00 -6.82 11.39
N ALA A 89 6.61 -5.66 11.23
CA ALA A 89 7.27 -4.98 12.35
C ALA A 89 6.27 -4.63 13.44
N ALA A 90 5.11 -4.10 13.06
CA ALA A 90 4.09 -3.74 14.05
C ALA A 90 3.65 -4.95 14.86
N LEU A 91 3.41 -6.07 14.19
CA LEU A 91 2.89 -7.26 14.85
C LEU A 91 3.94 -7.99 15.66
N GLN A 92 5.21 -7.60 15.54
CA GLN A 92 6.28 -8.13 16.37
C GLN A 92 6.53 -7.30 17.62
N THR A 93 5.85 -6.17 17.78
CA THR A 93 6.00 -5.35 18.98
C THR A 93 4.88 -5.66 19.96
N PRO A 94 5.11 -5.50 21.27
CA PRO A 94 4.03 -5.70 22.24
C PRO A 94 2.87 -4.75 22.05
N ALA A 95 3.14 -3.55 21.56
CA ALA A 95 2.10 -2.55 21.34
C ALA A 95 1.30 -2.82 20.07
N LEU A 96 1.75 -3.73 19.21
CA LEU A 96 1.12 -4.05 17.92
C LEU A 96 0.95 -2.78 17.09
N ARG A 97 1.97 -1.94 17.10
CA ARG A 97 1.88 -0.65 16.44
C ARG A 97 3.23 -0.22 15.89
N THR A 98 3.22 0.39 14.71
CA THR A 98 4.41 1.04 14.18
C THR A 98 4.01 2.25 13.36
N GLU A 99 4.92 3.20 13.24
CA GLU A 99 4.74 4.37 12.41
C GLU A 99 6.01 4.57 11.60
N GLY A 100 5.88 5.22 10.48
CA GLY A 100 7.05 5.52 9.67
C GLY A 100 6.71 6.32 8.45
N GLN A 101 7.69 6.43 7.58
CA GLN A 101 7.57 7.22 6.37
C GLN A 101 8.18 6.46 5.21
N LEU A 102 7.59 6.65 4.04
CA LEU A 102 8.11 6.13 2.79
C LEU A 102 7.99 7.22 1.74
N GLN A 103 8.72 7.06 0.66
CA GLN A 103 8.61 7.95 -0.47
C GLN A 103 8.32 7.12 -1.70
N CYS A 104 7.42 7.57 -2.54
CA CYS A 104 7.07 6.83 -3.75
C CYS A 104 8.29 6.75 -4.67
N ALA A 105 8.61 5.55 -5.09
CA ALA A 105 9.71 5.30 -5.99
C ALA A 105 9.26 5.19 -7.44
N GLY A 106 7.98 5.45 -7.71
CA GLY A 106 7.44 5.35 -9.05
C GLY A 106 7.72 6.55 -9.91
N LEU A 107 7.27 6.46 -11.13
CA LEU A 107 7.42 7.54 -12.11
C LEU A 107 6.04 8.03 -12.51
N ARG A 108 5.92 9.35 -12.61
CA ARG A 108 4.69 9.96 -13.09
C ARG A 108 4.78 10.23 -14.57
N ALA A 109 3.65 10.11 -15.23
CA ALA A 109 3.59 10.47 -16.64
C ALA A 109 3.86 11.96 -16.79
N GLY A 110 4.68 12.31 -17.75
CA GLY A 110 5.07 13.68 -17.94
C GLY A 110 4.33 14.40 -19.04
N GLY A 111 3.15 13.94 -19.40
CA GLY A 111 2.45 14.50 -20.55
C GLY A 111 3.28 14.28 -21.80
N ALA A 112 3.57 15.34 -22.52
CA ALA A 112 4.42 15.23 -23.68
C ALA A 112 5.89 15.11 -23.32
N ALA A 113 6.22 15.35 -22.06
CA ALA A 113 7.60 15.32 -21.63
C ALA A 113 7.97 13.92 -21.14
N ALA A 114 9.23 13.74 -20.82
CA ALA A 114 9.69 12.49 -20.22
C ALA A 114 9.06 12.30 -18.87
N LYS A 115 8.98 11.04 -18.42
CA LYS A 115 8.49 10.73 -17.10
C LYS A 115 9.37 11.36 -16.04
N ARG A 116 8.79 11.66 -14.91
CA ARG A 116 9.52 12.24 -13.79
C ARG A 116 9.26 11.47 -12.51
N PRO A 117 10.18 11.52 -11.55
CA PRO A 117 9.97 10.83 -10.27
C PRO A 117 8.75 11.38 -9.54
N CYS A 118 8.01 10.49 -8.91
CA CYS A 118 6.83 10.88 -8.17
C CYS A 118 7.17 11.59 -6.86
N ARG A 119 7.99 10.98 -6.03
CA ARG A 119 8.43 11.54 -4.75
C ARG A 119 7.31 11.87 -3.77
N LEU A 120 6.13 11.33 -3.96
CA LEU A 120 5.06 11.53 -3.00
C LEU A 120 5.47 10.92 -1.66
N HIS A 121 5.27 11.68 -0.59
CA HIS A 121 5.63 11.22 0.75
C HIS A 121 4.46 10.53 1.40
N LEU A 122 4.72 9.43 2.06
CA LEU A 122 3.72 8.70 2.81
C LEU A 122 4.13 8.66 4.28
N HIS A 123 3.22 9.09 5.14
CA HIS A 123 3.33 8.87 6.58
C HIS A 123 2.35 7.76 6.92
N TYR A 124 2.82 6.68 7.51
CA TYR A 124 1.94 5.55 7.78
C TYR A 124 1.89 5.22 9.26
N THR A 125 0.76 4.64 9.66
CA THR A 125 0.57 4.08 10.99
C THR A 125 -0.09 2.73 10.82
N VAL A 126 0.48 1.71 11.46
CA VAL A 126 -0.07 0.36 11.44
C VAL A 126 -0.43 -0.01 12.86
N ILE A 127 -1.66 -0.43 13.08
CA ILE A 127 -2.18 -0.76 14.41
C ILE A 127 -2.87 -2.11 14.35
N GLY A 128 -2.41 -3.05 15.17
CA GLY A 128 -3.07 -4.34 15.32
C GLY A 128 -3.91 -4.37 16.57
N THR A 129 -5.05 -5.04 16.50
CA THR A 129 -5.90 -5.28 17.65
C THR A 129 -5.90 -6.78 17.89
N PRO A 130 -5.48 -7.24 19.06
CA PRO A 130 -5.43 -8.67 19.32
C PRO A 130 -6.82 -9.25 19.50
N ALA A 131 -6.97 -10.52 19.14
CA ALA A 131 -8.20 -11.23 19.40
C ALA A 131 -8.34 -11.43 20.90
N PRO A 132 -9.60 -11.48 21.42
CA PRO A 132 -9.79 -11.77 22.83
C PRO A 132 -9.22 -13.12 23.19
N ALA A 133 -8.72 -13.24 24.40
CA ALA A 133 -8.27 -14.54 24.89
C ALA A 133 -9.46 -15.49 24.99
N PRO A 134 -9.27 -16.76 24.69
CA PRO A 134 -10.36 -17.74 24.79
C PRO A 134 -10.80 -17.95 26.21
#